data_586616c8d2b597c2a5ffd401d3e99507
#
_entry.id   586616c8d2b597c2a5ffd401d3e99507
#
_cell.length_a   1.000
_cell.length_b   1.000
_cell.length_c   1.000
_cell.angle_alpha   90.00
_cell.angle_beta   90.00
_cell.angle_gamma   90.00
#
_symmetry.space_group_name_H-M   'P 1'
#
loop_
_entity.id
_entity.type
_entity.pdbx_description
1 polymer ?
#
loop_
_entity_poly.entity_id
_entity_poly.type
_entity_poly.pdbx_seq_one_letter_code
_entity_poly.pdbx_strand_id
1 'polypeptide(L)'
;DTIAVNADNSPFRTEENELFFRPGGHGALIENLNQLESDVVFIKNIDNVSQNNRELILNYKKLIGGILLYTKRQVEISLQKLLNNEINESNIKEIIEFVETKMSFPLPEGIKMFQFEYQKEYLIKILNRPIRVCGMVRNEGEPGGGPFWVQDEKGRHNLQIVESSQVDLTNENQRKIFKKSTHFNPVDIVCSIKDFEGNKFDLTKFVDDKAAFITEKTKNEKPIKAFELPGLWNGAMAKWTTIFVEVPIETFNPVKKVNDLLKPAHQPSNLDTNS
;
A
#
# COMPACT_ATOMS: atom_id res chain seq x y z
N ASP A 1 -15.61 -12.39 5.05
CA ASP A 1 -15.81 -13.48 4.07
C ASP A 1 -16.76 -13.01 2.97
N THR A 2 -16.59 -13.57 1.76
CA THR A 2 -17.40 -13.30 0.58
C THR A 2 -18.09 -14.58 0.09
N ILE A 3 -19.26 -14.44 -0.53
CA ILE A 3 -19.99 -15.60 -1.07
C ILE A 3 -19.27 -16.10 -2.33
N ALA A 4 -19.00 -17.41 -2.40
CA ALA A 4 -18.59 -18.04 -3.64
C ALA A 4 -19.80 -18.26 -4.55
N VAL A 5 -19.59 -18.14 -5.87
CA VAL A 5 -20.63 -18.34 -6.87
C VAL A 5 -20.19 -19.35 -7.94
N ASN A 6 -21.16 -19.96 -8.59
CA ASN A 6 -20.98 -20.80 -9.76
C ASN A 6 -20.58 -19.98 -10.99
N ALA A 7 -20.26 -20.64 -12.09
CA ALA A 7 -19.88 -19.97 -13.35
C ALA A 7 -20.97 -19.03 -13.88
N ASP A 8 -22.24 -19.34 -13.62
CA ASP A 8 -23.43 -18.54 -13.98
C ASP A 8 -23.77 -17.43 -12.98
N ASN A 9 -22.91 -17.20 -11.96
CA ASN A 9 -23.06 -16.26 -10.86
C ASN A 9 -24.19 -16.60 -9.86
N SER A 10 -24.80 -17.76 -9.92
CA SER A 10 -25.68 -18.25 -8.85
C SER A 10 -24.85 -18.58 -7.59
N PRO A 11 -25.39 -18.40 -6.36
CA PRO A 11 -24.66 -18.76 -5.15
C PRO A 11 -24.23 -20.23 -5.13
N PHE A 12 -22.95 -20.49 -4.86
CA PHE A 12 -22.46 -21.85 -4.69
C PHE A 12 -22.94 -22.41 -3.34
N ARG A 13 -23.47 -23.64 -3.38
CA ARG A 13 -23.95 -24.33 -2.18
C ARG A 13 -23.17 -25.62 -1.95
N THR A 14 -22.96 -25.95 -0.68
CA THR A 14 -22.38 -27.23 -0.25
C THR A 14 -23.31 -28.39 -0.53
N GLU A 15 -22.89 -29.61 -0.23
CA GLU A 15 -23.73 -30.81 -0.34
C GLU A 15 -24.93 -30.78 0.61
N GLU A 16 -24.77 -30.07 1.76
CA GLU A 16 -25.83 -29.82 2.74
C GLU A 16 -26.77 -28.65 2.35
N ASN A 17 -26.60 -28.12 1.13
CA ASN A 17 -27.38 -26.99 0.61
C ASN A 17 -27.12 -25.64 1.33
N GLU A 18 -26.01 -25.52 2.06
CA GLU A 18 -25.59 -24.27 2.72
C GLU A 18 -24.84 -23.35 1.75
N LEU A 19 -24.90 -22.03 1.99
CA LEU A 19 -24.10 -21.06 1.26
C LEU A 19 -22.63 -21.25 1.60
N PHE A 20 -21.78 -21.28 0.58
CA PHE A 20 -20.35 -21.42 0.76
C PHE A 20 -19.66 -20.05 0.79
N PHE A 21 -19.03 -19.73 1.91
CA PHE A 21 -18.26 -18.52 2.10
C PHE A 21 -16.76 -18.78 1.96
N ARG A 22 -16.04 -17.79 1.48
CA ARG A 22 -14.59 -17.79 1.39
C ARG A 22 -14.01 -16.51 1.98
N PRO A 23 -12.76 -16.57 2.49
CA PRO A 23 -12.06 -15.36 2.85
C PRO A 23 -12.00 -14.38 1.67
N GLY A 24 -12.26 -13.11 1.93
CA GLY A 24 -12.24 -12.04 0.94
C GLY A 24 -10.82 -11.61 0.52
N GLY A 25 -9.81 -12.45 0.75
CA GLY A 25 -8.41 -12.15 0.48
C GLY A 25 -7.78 -11.28 1.57
N HIS A 26 -6.52 -10.87 1.36
CA HIS A 26 -5.81 -10.03 2.35
C HIS A 26 -6.38 -8.60 2.46
N GLY A 27 -7.24 -8.19 1.54
CA GLY A 27 -7.96 -6.91 1.62
C GLY A 27 -8.88 -6.82 2.83
N ALA A 28 -9.45 -7.94 3.28
CA ALA A 28 -10.27 -8.00 4.49
C ALA A 28 -9.51 -7.57 5.76
N LEU A 29 -8.17 -7.60 5.75
CA LEU A 29 -7.34 -7.14 6.87
C LEU A 29 -7.43 -5.63 7.12
N ILE A 30 -8.03 -4.85 6.22
CA ILE A 30 -8.28 -3.42 6.48
C ILE A 30 -9.19 -3.22 7.69
N GLU A 31 -10.14 -4.13 7.91
CA GLU A 31 -11.01 -4.10 9.09
C GLU A 31 -10.24 -4.35 10.39
N ASN A 32 -9.26 -5.26 10.37
CA ASN A 32 -8.39 -5.50 11.51
C ASN A 32 -7.51 -4.28 11.79
N LEU A 33 -6.95 -3.67 10.74
CA LEU A 33 -6.15 -2.46 10.86
C LEU A 33 -6.98 -1.29 11.41
N ASN A 34 -8.25 -1.19 10.97
CA ASN A 34 -9.20 -0.17 11.42
C ASN A 34 -9.54 -0.28 12.92
N GLN A 35 -9.33 -1.43 13.55
CA GLN A 35 -9.57 -1.63 14.99
C GLN A 35 -8.38 -1.25 15.88
N LEU A 36 -7.19 -1.04 15.30
CA LEU A 36 -6.00 -0.71 16.07
C LEU A 36 -6.06 0.71 16.62
N GLU A 37 -5.52 0.89 17.85
CA GLU A 37 -5.42 2.20 18.53
C GLU A 37 -4.02 2.81 18.45
N SER A 38 -3.12 2.19 17.72
CA SER A 38 -1.71 2.58 17.64
C SER A 38 -1.49 3.84 16.80
N ASP A 39 -0.50 4.66 17.15
CA ASP A 39 -0.09 5.83 16.37
C ASP A 39 0.73 5.44 15.14
N VAL A 40 1.48 4.34 15.25
CA VAL A 40 2.33 3.79 14.18
C VAL A 40 2.11 2.29 14.10
N VAL A 41 1.87 1.78 12.90
CA VAL A 41 1.69 0.35 12.63
C VAL A 41 2.69 -0.10 11.58
N PHE A 42 3.44 -1.17 11.87
CA PHE A 42 4.29 -1.85 10.91
C PHE A 42 3.57 -3.07 10.34
N ILE A 43 3.55 -3.18 9.02
CA ILE A 43 2.94 -4.31 8.30
C ILE A 43 4.05 -5.01 7.51
N LYS A 44 4.13 -6.32 7.66
CA LYS A 44 5.10 -7.16 6.99
C LYS A 44 4.47 -8.49 6.57
N ASN A 45 4.88 -9.02 5.42
CA ASN A 45 4.53 -10.37 5.03
C ASN A 45 5.21 -11.39 5.95
N ILE A 46 4.44 -12.36 6.42
CA ILE A 46 4.92 -13.38 7.36
C ILE A 46 6.02 -14.27 6.74
N ASP A 47 6.02 -14.43 5.42
CA ASP A 47 6.99 -15.23 4.67
C ASP A 47 8.34 -14.53 4.45
N ASN A 48 8.42 -13.20 4.62
CA ASN A 48 9.65 -12.45 4.44
C ASN A 48 10.50 -12.49 5.73
N VAL A 49 11.32 -13.51 5.87
CA VAL A 49 12.12 -13.78 7.07
C VAL A 49 13.60 -13.97 6.72
N SER A 50 14.50 -13.50 7.57
CA SER A 50 15.94 -13.78 7.48
C SER A 50 16.56 -13.66 8.86
N GLN A 51 17.52 -14.54 9.15
CA GLN A 51 18.34 -14.45 10.36
C GLN A 51 19.63 -13.66 10.11
N ASN A 52 20.23 -13.83 8.95
CA ASN A 52 21.55 -13.27 8.63
C ASN A 52 21.55 -11.74 8.46
N ASN A 53 20.45 -11.15 7.97
CA ASN A 53 20.35 -9.72 7.67
C ASN A 53 19.56 -8.93 8.73
N ARG A 54 19.49 -9.46 9.94
CA ARG A 54 18.60 -8.94 10.99
C ARG A 54 18.85 -7.47 11.33
N GLU A 55 20.10 -7.11 11.50
CA GLU A 55 20.50 -5.72 11.83
C GLU A 55 20.19 -4.78 10.66
N LEU A 56 20.53 -5.16 9.44
CA LEU A 56 20.23 -4.40 8.23
C LEU A 56 18.71 -4.16 8.11
N ILE A 57 17.91 -5.21 8.22
CA ILE A 57 16.44 -5.14 8.16
C ILE A 57 15.91 -4.18 9.24
N LEU A 58 16.43 -4.27 10.47
CA LEU A 58 16.01 -3.40 11.56
C LEU A 58 16.34 -1.93 11.29
N ASN A 59 17.53 -1.65 10.72
CA ASN A 59 17.96 -0.29 10.38
C ASN A 59 17.05 0.32 9.31
N TYR A 60 16.70 -0.42 8.27
CA TYR A 60 15.77 0.07 7.25
C TYR A 60 14.32 0.21 7.75
N LYS A 61 13.88 -0.64 8.66
CA LYS A 61 12.59 -0.43 9.37
C LYS A 61 12.59 0.87 10.17
N LYS A 62 13.66 1.15 10.90
CA LYS A 62 13.81 2.43 11.62
C LYS A 62 13.83 3.61 10.66
N LEU A 63 14.50 3.47 9.51
CA LEU A 63 14.56 4.51 8.49
C LEU A 63 13.17 4.87 7.94
N ILE A 64 12.42 3.87 7.46
CA ILE A 64 11.06 4.13 6.94
C ILE A 64 10.11 4.63 8.03
N GLY A 65 10.26 4.16 9.26
CA GLY A 65 9.56 4.68 10.44
C GLY A 65 9.88 6.15 10.71
N GLY A 66 11.16 6.52 10.64
CA GLY A 66 11.60 7.91 10.77
C GLY A 66 11.04 8.83 9.69
N ILE A 67 11.00 8.36 8.43
CA ILE A 67 10.38 9.09 7.32
C ILE A 67 8.88 9.30 7.57
N LEU A 68 8.16 8.26 8.05
CA LEU A 68 6.75 8.40 8.42
C LEU A 68 6.55 9.48 9.49
N LEU A 69 7.30 9.39 10.59
CA LEU A 69 7.16 10.33 11.72
C LEU A 69 7.48 11.77 11.31
N TYR A 70 8.53 11.96 10.52
CA TYR A 70 8.86 13.27 9.97
C TYR A 70 7.72 13.80 9.09
N THR A 71 7.25 13.00 8.13
CA THR A 71 6.16 13.41 7.22
C THR A 71 4.89 13.72 7.99
N LYS A 72 4.48 12.84 8.92
CA LYS A 72 3.31 13.03 9.78
C LYS A 72 3.41 14.37 10.53
N ARG A 73 4.56 14.65 11.15
CA ARG A 73 4.78 15.91 11.87
C ARG A 73 4.63 17.14 10.98
N GLN A 74 5.17 17.11 9.76
CA GLN A 74 5.04 18.23 8.82
C GLN A 74 3.58 18.42 8.34
N VAL A 75 2.88 17.31 8.11
CA VAL A 75 1.43 17.32 7.77
C VAL A 75 0.62 17.93 8.91
N GLU A 76 0.86 17.53 10.16
CA GLU A 76 0.17 18.07 11.34
C GLU A 76 0.37 19.58 11.48
N ILE A 77 1.62 20.04 11.36
CA ILE A 77 1.96 21.48 11.41
C ILE A 77 1.23 22.25 10.29
N SER A 78 1.23 21.66 9.08
CA SER A 78 0.57 22.28 7.93
C SER A 78 -0.95 22.36 8.11
N LEU A 79 -1.57 21.29 8.61
CA LEU A 79 -3.02 21.26 8.88
C LEU A 79 -3.40 22.26 9.99
N GLN A 80 -2.62 22.33 11.07
CA GLN A 80 -2.87 23.31 12.13
C GLN A 80 -2.83 24.74 11.61
N LYS A 81 -1.83 25.10 10.79
CA LYS A 81 -1.76 26.43 10.15
C LYS A 81 -2.96 26.68 9.24
N LEU A 82 -3.34 25.70 8.40
CA LEU A 82 -4.45 25.81 7.47
C LEU A 82 -5.80 26.01 8.19
N LEU A 83 -6.01 25.32 9.31
CA LEU A 83 -7.28 25.34 10.04
C LEU A 83 -7.43 26.54 10.95
N ASN A 84 -6.35 27.06 11.53
CA ASN A 84 -6.39 28.19 12.45
C ASN A 84 -6.48 29.56 11.76
N ASN A 85 -6.63 29.64 10.44
CA ASN A 85 -6.68 30.86 9.64
C ASN A 85 -5.47 31.82 9.81
N GLU A 86 -4.38 31.34 10.40
CA GLU A 86 -3.12 32.10 10.56
C GLU A 86 -2.20 32.00 9.34
N ILE A 87 -2.76 31.55 8.22
CA ILE A 87 -2.02 31.21 7.02
C ILE A 87 -2.03 32.37 6.02
N ASN A 88 -0.88 32.62 5.40
CA ASN A 88 -0.72 33.59 4.32
C ASN A 88 -0.25 32.89 3.03
N GLU A 89 -0.16 33.66 1.93
CA GLU A 89 0.24 33.11 0.64
C GLU A 89 1.63 32.45 0.64
N SER A 90 2.58 32.95 1.46
CA SER A 90 3.92 32.33 1.56
C SER A 90 3.82 30.95 2.19
N ASN A 91 3.03 30.79 3.24
CA ASN A 91 2.81 29.50 3.88
C ASN A 91 2.13 28.50 2.94
N ILE A 92 1.15 28.94 2.14
CA ILE A 92 0.52 28.07 1.13
C ILE A 92 1.56 27.56 0.11
N LYS A 93 2.46 28.43 -0.36
CA LYS A 93 3.52 28.06 -1.28
C LYS A 93 4.49 27.02 -0.67
N GLU A 94 4.89 27.22 0.58
CA GLU A 94 5.73 26.26 1.32
C GLU A 94 5.05 24.90 1.47
N ILE A 95 3.74 24.88 1.80
CA ILE A 95 2.97 23.63 1.93
C ILE A 95 2.83 22.94 0.56
N ILE A 96 2.56 23.67 -0.51
CA ILE A 96 2.50 23.14 -1.87
C ILE A 96 3.85 22.49 -2.23
N GLU A 97 4.97 23.18 -2.00
CA GLU A 97 6.30 22.65 -2.26
C GLU A 97 6.60 21.37 -1.46
N PHE A 98 6.24 21.36 -0.19
CA PHE A 98 6.38 20.16 0.66
C PHE A 98 5.57 18.99 0.09
N VAL A 99 4.32 19.21 -0.29
CA VAL A 99 3.43 18.19 -0.87
C VAL A 99 3.99 17.63 -2.18
N GLU A 100 4.48 18.51 -3.07
CA GLU A 100 5.03 18.11 -4.36
C GLU A 100 6.38 17.38 -4.21
N THR A 101 7.29 17.90 -3.36
CA THR A 101 8.69 17.44 -3.35
C THR A 101 8.97 16.35 -2.31
N LYS A 102 8.35 16.41 -1.13
CA LYS A 102 8.59 15.47 -0.02
C LYS A 102 7.57 14.35 0.05
N MET A 103 6.31 14.66 -0.26
CA MET A 103 5.27 13.64 -0.29
C MET A 103 5.12 13.00 -1.68
N SER A 104 5.75 13.56 -2.72
CA SER A 104 5.58 13.14 -4.12
C SER A 104 4.11 13.04 -4.52
N PHE A 105 3.27 13.92 -3.97
CA PHE A 105 1.84 13.93 -4.24
C PHE A 105 1.53 14.91 -5.38
N PRO A 106 0.94 14.44 -6.49
CA PRO A 106 0.67 15.31 -7.63
C PRO A 106 -0.47 16.27 -7.31
N LEU A 107 -0.21 17.55 -7.46
CA LEU A 107 -1.20 18.60 -7.34
C LEU A 107 -1.82 18.92 -8.70
N PRO A 108 -3.03 19.50 -8.74
CA PRO A 108 -3.63 19.96 -10.00
C PRO A 108 -2.73 20.95 -10.72
N GLU A 109 -2.66 20.83 -12.04
CA GLU A 109 -1.95 21.82 -12.86
C GLU A 109 -2.49 23.22 -12.58
N GLY A 110 -1.60 24.19 -12.39
CA GLY A 110 -1.98 25.56 -12.10
C GLY A 110 -2.51 25.82 -10.69
N ILE A 111 -2.39 24.87 -9.73
CA ILE A 111 -2.85 25.06 -8.33
C ILE A 111 -2.37 26.40 -7.73
N LYS A 112 -1.15 26.84 -8.08
CA LYS A 112 -0.54 28.08 -7.62
C LYS A 112 -1.26 29.35 -8.14
N MET A 113 -2.11 29.21 -9.16
CA MET A 113 -2.93 30.31 -9.76
C MET A 113 -4.37 30.31 -9.23
N PHE A 114 -4.76 29.29 -8.48
CA PHE A 114 -6.11 29.22 -7.94
C PHE A 114 -6.31 30.22 -6.79
N GLN A 115 -7.55 30.57 -6.53
CA GLN A 115 -7.90 31.45 -5.40
C GLN A 115 -7.40 30.84 -4.08
N PHE A 116 -6.96 31.69 -3.16
CA PHE A 116 -6.37 31.31 -1.87
C PHE A 116 -7.25 30.32 -1.08
N GLU A 117 -8.55 30.59 -0.97
CA GLU A 117 -9.47 29.71 -0.24
C GLU A 117 -9.58 28.31 -0.89
N TYR A 118 -9.58 28.25 -2.23
CA TYR A 118 -9.58 26.96 -2.93
C TYR A 118 -8.29 26.17 -2.70
N GLN A 119 -7.13 26.85 -2.73
CA GLN A 119 -5.85 26.20 -2.42
C GLN A 119 -5.86 25.63 -1.00
N LYS A 120 -6.36 26.43 -0.03
CA LYS A 120 -6.47 26.06 1.38
C LYS A 120 -7.36 24.82 1.56
N GLU A 121 -8.59 24.85 1.06
CA GLU A 121 -9.52 23.72 1.14
C GLU A 121 -8.96 22.45 0.48
N TYR A 122 -8.33 22.60 -0.68
CA TYR A 122 -7.72 21.50 -1.39
C TYR A 122 -6.58 20.86 -0.59
N LEU A 123 -5.69 21.69 -0.02
CA LEU A 123 -4.58 21.22 0.81
C LEU A 123 -5.06 20.52 2.09
N ILE A 124 -6.07 21.06 2.78
CA ILE A 124 -6.68 20.37 3.93
C ILE A 124 -7.17 18.98 3.52
N LYS A 125 -7.90 18.88 2.41
CA LYS A 125 -8.46 17.61 1.93
C LYS A 125 -7.41 16.56 1.60
N ILE A 126 -6.26 16.95 1.00
CA ILE A 126 -5.23 16.00 0.62
C ILE A 126 -4.28 15.64 1.77
N LEU A 127 -4.12 16.54 2.74
CA LEU A 127 -3.26 16.32 3.90
C LEU A 127 -3.96 15.51 5.00
N ASN A 128 -5.28 15.68 5.17
CA ASN A 128 -6.05 14.99 6.22
C ASN A 128 -6.47 13.58 5.77
N ARG A 129 -5.51 12.67 5.69
CA ARG A 129 -5.71 11.26 5.32
C ARG A 129 -4.63 10.37 5.93
N PRO A 130 -4.86 9.04 6.01
CA PRO A 130 -3.84 8.11 6.47
C PRO A 130 -2.58 8.19 5.61
N ILE A 131 -1.42 7.96 6.24
CA ILE A 131 -0.11 8.02 5.59
C ILE A 131 0.55 6.65 5.68
N ARG A 132 1.17 6.19 4.59
CA ARG A 132 2.04 5.01 4.58
C ARG A 132 3.38 5.31 3.90
N VAL A 133 4.42 4.69 4.43
CA VAL A 133 5.75 4.63 3.81
C VAL A 133 6.04 3.17 3.51
N CYS A 134 6.36 2.86 2.26
CA CYS A 134 6.56 1.52 1.76
C CYS A 134 8.02 1.33 1.37
N GLY A 135 8.71 0.37 1.98
CA GLY A 135 10.05 -0.07 1.57
C GLY A 135 9.94 -0.96 0.34
N MET A 136 10.49 -0.51 -0.79
CA MET A 136 10.44 -1.19 -2.08
C MET A 136 11.82 -1.69 -2.46
N VAL A 137 11.91 -2.92 -2.96
CA VAL A 137 13.17 -3.47 -3.50
C VAL A 137 13.17 -3.41 -5.03
N ARG A 138 14.35 -3.43 -5.63
CA ARG A 138 14.48 -3.60 -7.08
C ARG A 138 13.97 -4.98 -7.49
N ASN A 139 13.29 -5.02 -8.63
CA ASN A 139 12.80 -6.27 -9.22
C ASN A 139 13.96 -6.98 -9.93
N GLU A 140 14.27 -8.18 -9.50
CA GLU A 140 15.30 -9.05 -10.09
C GLU A 140 14.71 -10.20 -10.90
N GLY A 141 13.39 -10.13 -11.19
CA GLY A 141 12.68 -11.13 -11.99
C GLY A 141 11.54 -11.84 -11.25
N GLU A 142 11.23 -11.40 -10.03
CA GLU A 142 10.08 -11.92 -9.28
C GLU A 142 8.76 -11.55 -9.97
N PRO A 143 7.84 -12.53 -10.07
CA PRO A 143 6.48 -12.23 -10.53
C PRO A 143 5.70 -11.52 -9.42
N GLY A 144 4.95 -10.50 -9.77
CA GLY A 144 4.11 -9.78 -8.83
C GLY A 144 3.81 -8.36 -9.26
N GLY A 145 3.39 -7.53 -8.32
CA GLY A 145 3.11 -6.12 -8.54
C GLY A 145 4.30 -5.21 -8.21
N GLY A 146 4.03 -3.92 -8.19
CA GLY A 146 5.04 -2.90 -7.88
C GLY A 146 4.44 -1.52 -7.75
N PRO A 147 5.28 -0.49 -7.57
CA PRO A 147 4.88 0.90 -7.49
C PRO A 147 4.61 1.47 -8.89
N PHE A 148 3.45 2.10 -9.06
CA PHE A 148 3.05 2.74 -10.31
C PHE A 148 2.33 4.06 -10.05
N TRP A 149 2.40 4.95 -11.04
CA TRP A 149 1.49 6.06 -11.16
C TRP A 149 0.18 5.56 -11.78
N VAL A 150 -0.91 5.65 -11.03
CA VAL A 150 -2.24 5.22 -11.45
C VAL A 150 -3.12 6.44 -11.67
N GLN A 151 -3.78 6.49 -12.81
CA GLN A 151 -4.74 7.55 -13.14
C GLN A 151 -6.12 7.19 -12.58
N ASP A 152 -6.72 8.09 -11.82
CA ASP A 152 -8.10 7.95 -11.35
C ASP A 152 -9.11 8.38 -12.44
N GLU A 153 -10.40 8.19 -12.16
CA GLU A 153 -11.50 8.53 -13.08
C GLU A 153 -11.59 10.03 -13.43
N LYS A 154 -10.95 10.89 -12.63
CA LYS A 154 -10.89 12.34 -12.85
C LYS A 154 -9.61 12.77 -13.58
N GLY A 155 -8.83 11.80 -14.08
CA GLY A 155 -7.57 12.03 -14.77
C GLY A 155 -6.39 12.39 -13.85
N ARG A 156 -6.53 12.32 -12.53
CA ARG A 156 -5.47 12.63 -11.57
C ARG A 156 -4.60 11.40 -11.36
N HIS A 157 -3.30 11.61 -11.21
CA HIS A 157 -2.34 10.56 -10.95
C HIS A 157 -2.05 10.42 -9.45
N ASN A 158 -1.94 9.18 -8.98
CA ASN A 158 -1.57 8.86 -7.60
C ASN A 158 -0.56 7.73 -7.59
N LEU A 159 0.35 7.74 -6.62
CA LEU A 159 1.25 6.62 -6.38
C LEU A 159 0.48 5.46 -5.75
N GLN A 160 0.52 4.29 -6.40
CA GLN A 160 -0.18 3.09 -5.95
C GLN A 160 0.72 1.86 -6.09
N ILE A 161 0.43 0.86 -5.28
CA ILE A 161 0.91 -0.50 -5.50
C ILE A 161 -0.13 -1.19 -6.40
N VAL A 162 0.32 -1.73 -7.52
CA VAL A 162 -0.53 -2.44 -8.49
C VAL A 162 -0.04 -3.87 -8.60
N GLU A 163 -0.93 -4.83 -8.40
CA GLU A 163 -0.66 -6.24 -8.60
C GLU A 163 -0.73 -6.61 -10.08
N SER A 164 0.05 -7.61 -10.49
CA SER A 164 0.06 -8.07 -11.90
C SER A 164 -1.33 -8.49 -12.40
N SER A 165 -2.16 -9.04 -11.53
CA SER A 165 -3.55 -9.41 -11.83
C SER A 165 -4.49 -8.23 -12.14
N GLN A 166 -4.09 -7.01 -11.76
CA GLN A 166 -4.84 -5.78 -12.02
C GLN A 166 -4.45 -5.10 -13.33
N VAL A 167 -3.44 -5.64 -14.03
CA VAL A 167 -2.92 -5.07 -15.28
C VAL A 167 -3.52 -5.80 -16.48
N ASP A 168 -4.15 -5.07 -17.38
CA ASP A 168 -4.60 -5.63 -18.66
C ASP A 168 -3.39 -5.81 -19.59
N LEU A 169 -2.83 -7.02 -19.61
CA LEU A 169 -1.69 -7.37 -20.46
C LEU A 169 -2.04 -7.46 -21.96
N THR A 170 -3.32 -7.44 -22.33
CA THR A 170 -3.77 -7.34 -23.72
C THR A 170 -3.66 -5.92 -24.22
N ASN A 171 -3.77 -4.92 -23.33
CA ASN A 171 -3.51 -3.52 -23.64
C ASN A 171 -2.00 -3.28 -23.76
N GLU A 172 -1.57 -2.89 -24.97
CA GLU A 172 -0.15 -2.73 -25.27
C GLU A 172 0.55 -1.66 -24.40
N ASN A 173 -0.14 -0.57 -24.08
CA ASN A 173 0.41 0.51 -23.24
C ASN A 173 0.59 0.04 -21.80
N GLN A 174 -0.43 -0.59 -21.19
CA GLN A 174 -0.32 -1.13 -19.85
C GLN A 174 0.78 -2.20 -19.76
N ARG A 175 0.85 -3.10 -20.74
CA ARG A 175 1.91 -4.10 -20.84
C ARG A 175 3.31 -3.50 -20.93
N LYS A 176 3.49 -2.42 -21.72
CA LYS A 176 4.78 -1.71 -21.84
C LYS A 176 5.17 -1.04 -20.51
N ILE A 177 4.23 -0.38 -19.84
CA ILE A 177 4.47 0.25 -18.53
C ILE A 177 4.86 -0.81 -17.50
N PHE A 178 4.08 -1.88 -17.42
CA PHE A 178 4.32 -2.97 -16.47
C PHE A 178 5.70 -3.63 -16.67
N LYS A 179 6.09 -3.91 -17.92
CA LYS A 179 7.41 -4.48 -18.24
C LYS A 179 8.59 -3.55 -17.93
N LYS A 180 8.35 -2.24 -17.82
CA LYS A 180 9.37 -1.26 -17.45
C LYS A 180 9.46 -1.01 -15.94
N SER A 181 8.64 -1.67 -15.14
CA SER A 181 8.70 -1.55 -13.69
C SER A 181 10.08 -1.97 -13.19
N THR A 182 10.67 -1.13 -12.36
CA THR A 182 12.02 -1.33 -11.81
C THR A 182 12.00 -1.85 -10.37
N HIS A 183 10.82 -1.81 -9.72
CA HIS A 183 10.67 -2.20 -8.32
C HIS A 183 9.55 -3.20 -8.15
N PHE A 184 9.65 -3.96 -7.08
CA PHE A 184 8.71 -5.01 -6.70
C PHE A 184 7.85 -4.56 -5.51
N ASN A 185 6.90 -5.40 -5.11
CA ASN A 185 6.01 -5.19 -3.98
C ASN A 185 6.74 -4.78 -2.69
N PRO A 186 6.07 -4.06 -1.77
CA PRO A 186 6.70 -3.62 -0.54
C PRO A 186 7.15 -4.80 0.32
N VAL A 187 8.35 -4.69 0.88
CA VAL A 187 8.90 -5.66 1.83
C VAL A 187 8.49 -5.33 3.27
N ASP A 188 8.34 -4.06 3.57
CA ASP A 188 7.83 -3.52 4.82
C ASP A 188 6.98 -2.28 4.51
N ILE A 189 5.87 -2.12 5.25
CA ILE A 189 5.05 -0.90 5.23
C ILE A 189 4.99 -0.38 6.66
N VAL A 190 5.14 0.92 6.82
CA VAL A 190 4.84 1.60 8.07
C VAL A 190 3.77 2.66 7.83
N CYS A 191 2.77 2.74 8.68
CA CYS A 191 1.65 3.65 8.49
C CYS A 191 1.20 4.35 9.78
N SER A 192 0.60 5.53 9.59
CA SER A 192 -0.14 6.28 10.60
C SER A 192 -1.60 6.32 10.22
N ILE A 193 -2.46 5.94 11.17
CA ILE A 193 -3.90 5.76 10.99
C ILE A 193 -4.73 6.74 11.82
N LYS A 194 -4.09 7.76 12.40
CA LYS A 194 -4.73 8.83 13.17
C LYS A 194 -4.52 10.18 12.48
N ASP A 195 -5.52 11.05 12.61
CA ASP A 195 -5.49 12.42 12.13
C ASP A 195 -4.56 13.31 13.00
N PHE A 196 -4.51 14.60 12.68
CA PHE A 196 -3.67 15.59 13.37
C PHE A 196 -4.17 15.93 14.79
N GLU A 197 -5.41 15.57 15.16
CA GLU A 197 -5.99 15.70 16.49
C GLU A 197 -5.81 14.42 17.33
N GLY A 198 -5.30 13.35 16.74
CA GLY A 198 -5.12 12.04 17.38
C GLY A 198 -6.33 11.12 17.28
N ASN A 199 -7.38 11.51 16.54
CA ASN A 199 -8.54 10.66 16.30
C ASN A 199 -8.23 9.63 15.22
N LYS A 200 -8.80 8.44 15.35
CA LYS A 200 -8.67 7.42 14.31
C LYS A 200 -9.40 7.82 13.03
N PHE A 201 -8.76 7.58 11.90
CA PHE A 201 -9.48 7.55 10.64
C PHE A 201 -10.38 6.31 10.57
N ASP A 202 -11.54 6.45 9.94
CA ASP A 202 -12.29 5.31 9.44
C ASP A 202 -11.64 4.86 8.12
N LEU A 203 -10.77 3.84 8.19
CA LEU A 203 -9.95 3.40 7.08
C LEU A 203 -10.78 2.87 5.91
N THR A 204 -12.01 2.42 6.16
CA THR A 204 -12.92 1.91 5.12
C THR A 204 -13.31 2.99 4.10
N LYS A 205 -13.31 4.26 4.50
CA LYS A 205 -13.57 5.40 3.61
C LYS A 205 -12.44 5.70 2.62
N PHE A 206 -11.27 5.11 2.85
CA PHE A 206 -10.08 5.30 2.02
C PHE A 206 -9.81 4.14 1.07
N VAL A 207 -10.73 3.19 0.97
CA VAL A 207 -10.69 2.05 0.05
C VAL A 207 -11.18 2.47 -1.33
N ASP A 208 -10.58 1.90 -2.38
CA ASP A 208 -11.12 1.90 -3.74
C ASP A 208 -11.82 0.55 -3.99
N ASP A 209 -13.15 0.55 -3.84
CA ASP A 209 -13.96 -0.66 -4.01
C ASP A 209 -13.89 -1.24 -5.44
N LYS A 210 -13.55 -0.42 -6.43
CA LYS A 210 -13.40 -0.84 -7.83
C LYS A 210 -12.14 -1.67 -8.08
N ALA A 211 -11.20 -1.65 -7.14
CA ALA A 211 -10.01 -2.50 -7.17
C ALA A 211 -10.27 -3.94 -6.67
N ALA A 212 -11.51 -4.28 -6.32
CA ALA A 212 -11.94 -5.66 -6.08
C ALA A 212 -11.93 -6.46 -7.39
N PHE A 213 -11.75 -7.77 -7.29
CA PHE A 213 -11.69 -8.63 -8.47
C PHE A 213 -12.27 -10.01 -8.20
N ILE A 214 -12.60 -10.72 -9.28
CA ILE A 214 -13.11 -12.09 -9.24
C ILE A 214 -11.97 -13.04 -9.60
N THR A 215 -11.76 -14.06 -8.76
CA THR A 215 -10.83 -15.15 -9.03
C THR A 215 -11.57 -16.45 -9.27
N GLU A 216 -11.06 -17.25 -10.22
CA GLU A 216 -11.52 -18.62 -10.40
C GLU A 216 -10.76 -19.55 -9.44
N LYS A 217 -11.46 -20.39 -8.75
CA LYS A 217 -10.96 -21.39 -7.80
C LYS A 217 -11.65 -22.72 -8.06
N THR A 218 -11.20 -23.75 -7.36
CA THR A 218 -11.84 -25.07 -7.41
C THR A 218 -12.24 -25.51 -6.00
N LYS A 219 -13.45 -26.02 -5.85
CA LYS A 219 -13.95 -26.67 -4.64
C LYS A 219 -14.54 -28.02 -5.00
N ASN A 220 -13.98 -29.11 -4.43
CA ASN A 220 -14.37 -30.49 -4.74
C ASN A 220 -14.48 -30.73 -6.27
N GLU A 221 -13.41 -30.37 -7.00
CA GLU A 221 -13.29 -30.46 -8.47
C GLU A 221 -14.27 -29.58 -9.28
N LYS A 222 -15.17 -28.86 -8.63
CA LYS A 222 -16.11 -27.93 -9.28
C LYS A 222 -15.47 -26.53 -9.37
N PRO A 223 -15.52 -25.86 -10.54
CA PRO A 223 -15.07 -24.49 -10.67
C PRO A 223 -16.03 -23.56 -9.95
N ILE A 224 -15.47 -22.62 -9.19
CA ILE A 224 -16.19 -21.56 -8.50
C ILE A 224 -15.54 -20.21 -8.77
N LYS A 225 -16.32 -19.16 -8.72
CA LYS A 225 -15.80 -17.79 -8.69
C LYS A 225 -15.83 -17.28 -7.25
N ALA A 226 -14.77 -16.63 -6.84
CA ALA A 226 -14.66 -15.99 -5.53
C ALA A 226 -14.39 -14.49 -5.73
N PHE A 227 -15.14 -13.67 -4.99
CA PHE A 227 -14.91 -12.24 -4.93
C PHE A 227 -13.81 -11.95 -3.93
N GLU A 228 -12.75 -11.29 -4.37
CA GLU A 228 -11.67 -10.81 -3.51
C GLU A 228 -11.78 -9.30 -3.32
N LEU A 229 -11.74 -8.85 -2.08
CA LEU A 229 -11.73 -7.44 -1.72
C LEU A 229 -10.46 -6.76 -2.24
N PRO A 230 -10.46 -5.43 -2.43
CA PRO A 230 -9.26 -4.69 -2.78
C PRO A 230 -8.11 -5.03 -1.84
N GLY A 231 -6.99 -5.52 -2.38
CA GLY A 231 -5.87 -5.99 -1.56
C GLY A 231 -5.37 -4.95 -0.56
N LEU A 232 -4.87 -5.39 0.61
CA LEU A 232 -4.56 -4.51 1.74
C LEU A 232 -3.64 -3.34 1.36
N TRP A 233 -2.54 -3.60 0.64
CA TRP A 233 -1.58 -2.57 0.25
C TRP A 233 -1.79 -1.98 -1.14
N ASN A 234 -2.79 -2.42 -1.88
CA ASN A 234 -3.22 -1.82 -3.15
C ASN A 234 -4.55 -1.07 -2.99
N GLY A 235 -5.66 -1.62 -3.45
CA GLY A 235 -6.95 -0.94 -3.44
C GLY A 235 -7.47 -0.52 -2.06
N ALA A 236 -7.18 -1.29 -1.00
CA ALA A 236 -7.63 -0.93 0.36
C ALA A 236 -6.93 0.33 0.91
N MET A 237 -5.73 0.65 0.42
CA MET A 237 -5.00 1.88 0.79
C MET A 237 -4.90 2.88 -0.37
N ALA A 238 -5.76 2.79 -1.39
CA ALA A 238 -5.67 3.59 -2.61
C ALA A 238 -5.79 5.10 -2.38
N LYS A 239 -6.56 5.52 -1.38
CA LYS A 239 -6.76 6.96 -1.07
C LYS A 239 -5.85 7.46 0.05
N TRP A 240 -4.82 6.68 0.43
CA TRP A 240 -3.82 7.09 1.42
C TRP A 240 -2.73 7.94 0.77
N THR A 241 -2.07 8.77 1.58
CA THR A 241 -0.78 9.35 1.19
C THR A 241 0.26 8.24 1.19
N THR A 242 0.89 8.02 0.03
CA THR A 242 1.85 6.92 -0.17
C THR A 242 3.22 7.47 -0.53
N ILE A 243 4.24 7.06 0.21
CA ILE A 243 5.65 7.37 -0.04
C ILE A 243 6.38 6.05 -0.30
N PHE A 244 7.11 5.97 -1.42
CA PHE A 244 7.96 4.82 -1.73
C PHE A 244 9.41 5.15 -1.41
N VAL A 245 10.08 4.21 -0.75
CA VAL A 245 11.50 4.31 -0.37
C VAL A 245 12.20 3.06 -0.88
N GLU A 246 13.24 3.23 -1.71
CA GLU A 246 14.07 2.09 -2.12
C GLU A 246 14.84 1.58 -0.90
N VAL A 247 14.76 0.26 -0.66
CA VAL A 247 15.50 -0.44 0.38
C VAL A 247 16.33 -1.56 -0.27
N PRO A 248 17.45 -1.99 0.36
CA PRO A 248 18.29 -3.03 -0.21
C PRO A 248 17.55 -4.35 -0.43
N ILE A 249 17.94 -5.09 -1.48
CA ILE A 249 17.35 -6.38 -1.82
C ILE A 249 17.51 -7.40 -0.68
N GLU A 250 18.55 -7.27 0.12
CA GLU A 250 18.81 -8.12 1.29
C GLU A 250 17.74 -8.01 2.38
N THR A 251 16.86 -7.01 2.30
CA THR A 251 15.67 -6.90 3.17
C THR A 251 14.53 -7.83 2.73
N PHE A 252 14.62 -8.38 1.51
CA PHE A 252 13.60 -9.25 0.91
C PHE A 252 14.08 -10.68 0.81
N ASN A 253 13.63 -11.54 1.73
CA ASN A 253 14.05 -12.93 1.86
C ASN A 253 12.84 -13.86 2.03
N PRO A 254 11.94 -13.98 1.03
CA PRO A 254 10.71 -14.73 1.17
C PRO A 254 10.97 -16.25 1.18
N VAL A 255 10.25 -16.94 2.06
CA VAL A 255 10.16 -18.41 2.12
C VAL A 255 8.77 -18.82 1.69
N LYS A 256 8.59 -19.12 0.41
CA LYS A 256 7.34 -19.60 -0.18
C LYS A 256 7.30 -21.11 -0.36
N LYS A 257 8.46 -21.74 -0.48
CA LYS A 257 8.64 -23.18 -0.67
C LYS A 257 9.77 -23.67 0.23
N VAL A 258 9.76 -24.94 0.59
CA VAL A 258 10.80 -25.56 1.44
C VAL A 258 12.21 -25.32 0.86
N ASN A 259 12.36 -25.38 -0.46
CA ASN A 259 13.66 -25.14 -1.12
C ASN A 259 14.18 -23.71 -0.95
N ASP A 260 13.33 -22.73 -0.64
CA ASP A 260 13.80 -21.37 -0.37
C ASP A 260 14.69 -21.31 0.87
N LEU A 261 14.54 -22.25 1.81
CA LEU A 261 15.40 -22.38 2.98
C LEU A 261 16.86 -22.71 2.63
N LEU A 262 17.12 -23.18 1.42
CA LEU A 262 18.48 -23.44 0.93
C LEU A 262 19.20 -22.18 0.43
N LYS A 263 18.49 -21.07 0.28
CA LYS A 263 19.09 -19.81 -0.15
C LYS A 263 20.05 -19.26 0.93
N PRO A 264 21.13 -18.55 0.55
CA PRO A 264 22.14 -18.05 1.50
C PRO A 264 21.57 -17.24 2.67
N ALA A 265 20.51 -16.46 2.43
CA ALA A 265 19.86 -15.66 3.45
C ALA A 265 19.23 -16.46 4.62
N HIS A 266 19.01 -17.76 4.39
CA HIS A 266 18.38 -18.69 5.35
C HIS A 266 19.34 -19.73 5.90
N GLN A 267 20.58 -19.76 5.40
CA GLN A 267 21.62 -20.68 5.86
C GLN A 267 22.45 -20.05 7.01
N PRO A 268 22.98 -20.83 7.94
CA PRO A 268 23.90 -20.32 8.94
C PRO A 268 25.06 -19.57 8.28
N SER A 269 25.43 -18.39 8.81
CA SER A 269 26.63 -17.71 8.39
C SER A 269 27.84 -18.58 8.79
N ASN A 270 28.76 -18.85 7.86
CA ASN A 270 29.98 -19.64 8.08
C ASN A 270 30.96 -19.01 9.08
N LEU A 271 30.53 -18.08 9.91
CA LEU A 271 31.37 -17.38 10.89
C LEU A 271 31.62 -18.18 12.18
N ASP A 272 30.92 -19.31 12.40
CA ASP A 272 31.04 -20.12 13.63
C ASP A 272 31.87 -21.42 13.44
N THR A 273 32.67 -21.56 12.40
CA THR A 273 33.52 -22.77 12.23
C THR A 273 34.92 -22.65 12.82
N ASN A 274 35.18 -21.61 13.64
CA ASN A 274 36.45 -21.48 14.40
C ASN A 274 36.16 -21.25 15.90
N SER A 275 35.67 -22.28 16.56
CA SER A 275 35.73 -22.40 18.02
C SER A 275 36.20 -23.80 18.42
#